data_43f8844c48cb1eaeeef068081d49905a
#
_entry.id   43f8844c48cb1eaeeef068081d49905a
#
_cell.length_a   1.000
_cell.length_b   1.000
_cell.length_c   1.000
_cell.angle_alpha   90.00
_cell.angle_beta   90.00
_cell.angle_gamma   90.00
#
_symmetry.space_group_name_H-M   'P 1'
#
loop_
_entity.id
_entity.type
_entity.pdbx_description
1 polymer ?
#
loop_
_entity_poly.entity_id
_entity_poly.type
_entity_poly.pdbx_seq_one_letter_code
_entity_poly.pdbx_strand_id
1 'polypeptide(L)' 'MSERIVVINPNSSVDVTTGIDAAMAPLRFADGPRIDCLTLAEGPPGIETQRDVDGVVGPLCALIEREGNS' A
#
# COMPACT_ATOMS: atom_id res chain seq x y z
N MET A 1 -11.58 -15.64 -13.28
CA MET A 1 -10.36 -15.41 -12.47
C MET A 1 -10.33 -13.97 -12.00
N SER A 2 -10.19 -13.77 -10.73
CA SER A 2 -10.23 -12.41 -10.19
C SER A 2 -8.85 -11.75 -10.22
N GLU A 3 -8.84 -10.46 -10.54
CA GLU A 3 -7.63 -9.66 -10.48
C GLU A 3 -7.40 -9.21 -9.04
N ARG A 4 -6.17 -8.85 -8.75
CA ARG A 4 -5.80 -8.30 -7.46
C ARG A 4 -5.15 -6.94 -7.67
N ILE A 5 -5.65 -5.93 -6.96
CA ILE A 5 -5.07 -4.60 -6.95
C ILE A 5 -4.46 -4.38 -5.56
N VAL A 6 -3.19 -4.03 -5.53
CA VAL A 6 -2.49 -3.74 -4.28
C VAL A 6 -2.29 -2.23 -4.17
N VAL A 7 -2.81 -1.65 -3.10
CA VAL A 7 -2.65 -0.23 -2.80
C VAL A 7 -1.70 -0.13 -1.62
N ILE A 8 -0.57 0.53 -1.81
CA ILE A 8 0.47 0.61 -0.79
C ILE A 8 0.57 2.03 -0.25
N ASN A 9 0.40 2.16 1.06
CA ASN A 9 0.73 3.38 1.77
C ASN A 9 2.24 3.35 2.05
N PRO A 10 3.03 4.25 1.45
CA PRO A 10 4.49 4.22 1.61
C PRO A 10 5.01 4.70 2.95
N ASN A 11 4.15 5.26 3.81
CA ASN A 11 4.54 5.58 5.18
C ASN A 11 4.12 4.46 6.13
N SER A 12 4.61 4.49 7.36
CA SER A 12 4.36 3.43 8.33
C SER A 12 3.07 3.62 9.13
N SER A 13 2.26 4.62 8.81
CA SER A 13 1.03 4.90 9.56
C SER A 13 -0.10 3.95 9.18
N VAL A 14 -0.47 3.07 10.10
CA VAL A 14 -1.61 2.17 9.93
C VAL A 14 -2.92 2.96 9.85
N ASP A 15 -3.03 4.07 10.57
CA ASP A 15 -4.24 4.90 10.53
C ASP A 15 -4.48 5.46 9.13
N VAL A 16 -3.42 5.86 8.44
CA VAL A 16 -3.53 6.34 7.06
C VAL A 16 -3.98 5.20 6.14
N THR A 17 -3.40 4.01 6.30
CA THR A 17 -3.80 2.84 5.51
C THR A 17 -5.27 2.50 5.76
N THR A 18 -5.73 2.57 7.01
CA THR A 18 -7.13 2.32 7.35
C THR A 18 -8.05 3.31 6.64
N GLY A 19 -7.66 4.58 6.57
CA GLY A 19 -8.41 5.60 5.83
C GLY A 19 -8.48 5.32 4.34
N ILE A 20 -7.36 4.89 3.75
CA ILE A 20 -7.30 4.50 2.34
C ILE A 20 -8.21 3.30 2.09
N ASP A 21 -8.14 2.29 2.95
CA ASP A 21 -8.96 1.09 2.83
C ASP A 21 -10.45 1.42 2.87
N ALA A 22 -10.86 2.30 3.77
CA ALA A 22 -12.24 2.75 3.86
C ALA A 22 -12.68 3.48 2.59
N ALA A 23 -11.78 4.29 2.00
CA ALA A 23 -12.07 5.00 0.77
C ALA A 23 -12.21 4.04 -0.43
N MET A 24 -11.56 2.88 -0.37
CA MET A 24 -11.65 1.87 -1.43
C MET A 24 -12.89 1.00 -1.32
N ALA A 25 -13.59 1.01 -0.19
CA ALA A 25 -14.75 0.14 0.03
C ALA A 25 -15.81 0.21 -1.08
N PRO A 26 -16.19 1.41 -1.60
CA PRO A 26 -17.17 1.48 -2.68
C PRO A 26 -16.72 0.79 -3.98
N LEU A 27 -15.43 0.54 -4.16
CA LEU A 27 -14.88 -0.10 -5.34
C LEU A 27 -14.82 -1.62 -5.22
N ARG A 28 -15.17 -2.16 -4.05
CA ARG A 28 -15.20 -3.59 -3.81
C ARG A 28 -16.60 -4.13 -4.07
N PHE A 29 -16.72 -5.00 -5.04
CA PHE A 29 -17.99 -5.64 -5.36
C PHE A 29 -17.74 -7.10 -5.73
N ALA A 30 -18.79 -7.92 -5.70
CA ALA A 30 -18.67 -9.39 -5.74
C ALA A 30 -17.85 -9.92 -6.91
N ASP A 31 -18.00 -9.35 -8.10
CA ASP A 31 -17.29 -9.79 -9.31
C ASP A 31 -16.11 -8.90 -9.66
N GLY A 32 -15.80 -7.95 -8.80
CA GLY A 32 -14.69 -7.02 -9.03
C GLY A 32 -13.35 -7.59 -8.58
N PRO A 33 -12.27 -6.84 -8.80
CA PRO A 33 -10.96 -7.24 -8.34
C PRO A 33 -10.86 -7.18 -6.82
N ARG A 34 -9.99 -8.02 -6.27
CA ARG A 34 -9.63 -7.92 -4.86
C ARG A 34 -8.76 -6.69 -4.67
N ILE A 35 -9.06 -5.88 -3.67
CA ILE A 35 -8.29 -4.67 -3.36
C ILE A 35 -7.71 -4.85 -1.96
N ASP A 36 -6.38 -4.91 -1.89
CA ASP A 36 -5.64 -5.05 -0.64
C ASP A 36 -4.88 -3.76 -0.37
N CYS A 37 -5.12 -3.15 0.78
CA CYS A 37 -4.41 -1.94 1.19
C CYS A 37 -3.34 -2.32 2.22
N LEU A 38 -2.09 -1.99 1.92
CA LEU A 38 -0.94 -2.38 2.71
C LEU A 38 -0.21 -1.17 3.27
N THR A 39 0.41 -1.36 4.43
CA THR A 39 1.26 -0.36 5.06
C THR A 39 2.71 -0.76 4.84
N LEU A 40 3.55 0.19 4.43
CA LEU A 40 4.99 -0.05 4.38
C LEU A 40 5.56 0.18 5.78
N ALA A 41 5.61 -0.90 6.58
CA ALA A 41 6.01 -0.82 7.98
C ALA A 41 7.43 -0.26 8.17
N GLU A 42 8.28 -0.42 7.17
CA GLU A 42 9.66 0.06 7.16
C GLU A 42 9.79 1.50 6.67
N GLY A 43 8.69 2.11 6.27
CA GLY A 43 8.67 3.49 5.80
C GLY A 43 8.69 4.48 6.95
N PRO A 44 8.89 5.76 6.64
CA PRO A 44 8.82 6.81 7.66
C PRO A 44 7.38 7.03 8.11
N PRO A 45 7.17 7.62 9.30
CA PRO A 45 5.82 7.91 9.78
C PRO A 45 5.09 8.95 8.93
N GLY A 46 5.83 9.74 8.16
CA GLY A 46 5.30 10.67 7.18
C GLY A 46 6.38 10.99 6.17
N ILE A 47 5.99 11.24 4.93
CA ILE A 47 6.95 11.56 3.86
C ILE A 47 6.91 13.06 3.65
N GLU A 48 7.92 13.77 4.16
CA GLU A 48 7.95 15.22 4.17
C GLU A 48 9.17 15.82 3.45
N THR A 49 10.22 15.04 3.25
CA THR A 49 11.47 15.52 2.64
C THR A 49 11.90 14.59 1.50
N GLN A 50 12.84 15.10 0.69
CA GLN A 50 13.43 14.28 -0.37
C GLN A 50 14.14 13.06 0.21
N ARG A 51 14.77 13.20 1.38
CA ARG A 51 15.39 12.06 2.05
C ARG A 51 14.38 10.98 2.38
N ASP A 52 13.17 11.38 2.83
CA ASP A 52 12.11 10.41 3.12
C ASP A 52 11.69 9.69 1.85
N VAL A 53 11.53 10.42 0.75
CA VAL A 53 11.20 9.82 -0.55
C VAL A 53 12.27 8.83 -0.98
N ASP A 54 13.53 9.22 -0.91
CA ASP A 54 14.65 8.35 -1.31
C ASP A 54 14.72 7.11 -0.41
N GLY A 55 14.44 7.27 0.88
CA GLY A 55 14.51 6.21 1.86
C GLY A 55 13.46 5.12 1.71
N VAL A 56 12.32 5.41 1.04
CA VAL A 56 11.26 4.40 0.88
C VAL A 56 11.44 3.55 -0.38
N VAL A 57 12.30 3.94 -1.31
CA VAL A 57 12.41 3.25 -2.60
C VAL A 57 12.79 1.77 -2.42
N GLY A 58 13.83 1.48 -1.65
CA GLY A 58 14.26 0.10 -1.42
C GLY A 58 13.20 -0.75 -0.73
N PRO A 59 12.70 -0.33 0.46
CA PRO A 59 11.65 -1.08 1.15
C PRO A 59 10.37 -1.22 0.32
N LEU A 60 9.99 -0.19 -0.44
CA LEU A 60 8.81 -0.23 -1.28
C LEU A 60 8.96 -1.26 -2.39
N CYS A 61 10.12 -1.28 -3.07
CA CYS A 61 10.39 -2.26 -4.11
C CYS A 61 10.37 -3.69 -3.56
N ALA A 62 10.93 -3.90 -2.37
CA ALA A 62 10.92 -5.20 -1.72
C ALA A 62 9.49 -5.66 -1.41
N LEU A 63 8.65 -4.76 -0.94
CA LEU A 63 7.24 -5.08 -0.67
C LEU A 63 6.51 -5.44 -1.96
N ILE A 64 6.72 -4.67 -3.02
CA ILE A 64 6.08 -4.93 -4.32
C ILE A 64 6.48 -6.32 -4.84
N GLU A 65 7.76 -6.67 -4.74
CA GLU A 65 8.23 -7.97 -5.17
C GLU A 65 7.59 -9.11 -4.37
N ARG A 66 7.52 -8.96 -3.04
CA ARG A 66 6.87 -9.98 -2.19
C ARG A 66 5.40 -10.18 -2.57
N GLU A 67 4.67 -9.09 -2.75
CA GLU A 67 3.24 -9.16 -3.04
C GLU A 67 2.97 -9.59 -4.47
N GLY A 68 3.83 -9.22 -5.39
CA GLY A 68 3.69 -9.61 -6.80
C GLY A 68 3.91 -11.09 -7.04
N ASN A 69 4.62 -11.78 -6.13
CA ASN A 69 4.89 -13.20 -6.23
C ASN A 69 3.87 -14.08 -5.48
N SER A 70 2.90 -13.49 -4.85
CA SER A 70 1.92 -14.22 -4.03
C SER A 70 0.62 -14.59 -4.77
#